data_d78cd8a3fec670b99e4c8a926783e89a
#
_entry.id   d78cd8a3fec670b99e4c8a926783e89a
#
_cell.length_a   1.000
_cell.length_b   1.000
_cell.length_c   1.000
_cell.angle_alpha   90.00
_cell.angle_beta   90.00
_cell.angle_gamma   90.00
#
_symmetry.space_group_name_H-M   'P 1'
#
loop_
_entity.id
_entity.type
_entity.pdbx_description
1 polymer ?
#
loop_
_entity_poly.entity_id
_entity_poly.type
_entity_poly.pdbx_seq_one_letter_code
_entity_poly.pdbx_strand_id
1 'polypeptide(L)'
;MITSKRIFGLGAGTLLLLCLISLVARAVRTDVSRDFPIYQNNGQADLTIDAKRLVSQMEIVDRFFDSSSCEIIEGSVGGTGYRRLLRFETTIINAGDGDLVVGSPTDPNNPYHSIFIFSPCHMHYHIIGFADYKLLRQDGSTAAAGHKQAFCLEDIYKYANDNKSSGYACASQGITSGWADSYYKQLSGQWIDITSVPEGDYIVHVEINAAHTFPEGANRYPNIVETPVHLPDPRNKVAIDNSPAAMD
;
A
#
# COMPACT_ATOMS: atom_id res chain seq x y z
N MET A 1 -69.69 36.69 -27.58
CA MET A 1 -68.21 36.77 -27.72
C MET A 1 -67.61 36.45 -26.38
N ILE A 2 -67.12 35.24 -26.23
CA ILE A 2 -66.60 34.72 -24.96
C ILE A 2 -65.17 34.23 -25.24
N THR A 3 -64.20 34.91 -24.70
CA THR A 3 -62.75 34.52 -24.81
C THR A 3 -62.36 33.76 -23.59
N SER A 4 -62.05 32.49 -23.80
CA SER A 4 -61.47 31.57 -22.80
C SER A 4 -60.01 31.85 -22.60
N LYS A 5 -59.55 32.05 -21.33
CA LYS A 5 -58.13 32.05 -20.92
C LYS A 5 -57.72 30.64 -20.48
N ARG A 6 -56.76 30.08 -21.16
CA ARG A 6 -56.10 28.87 -20.70
C ARG A 6 -54.93 29.25 -19.76
N ILE A 7 -54.93 28.67 -18.57
CA ILE A 7 -53.88 28.74 -17.61
C ILE A 7 -52.97 27.53 -17.87
N PHE A 8 -51.70 27.77 -18.17
CA PHE A 8 -50.66 26.73 -18.21
C PHE A 8 -50.06 26.54 -16.81
N GLY A 9 -50.29 25.39 -16.24
CA GLY A 9 -49.58 24.95 -15.04
C GLY A 9 -48.20 24.47 -15.41
N LEU A 10 -47.13 25.08 -14.84
CA LEU A 10 -45.81 24.54 -14.86
C LEU A 10 -45.70 23.43 -13.82
N GLY A 11 -45.41 22.24 -14.31
CA GLY A 11 -45.27 21.05 -13.51
C GLY A 11 -44.01 21.06 -12.67
N ALA A 12 -44.16 20.63 -11.44
CA ALA A 12 -43.11 20.26 -10.52
C ALA A 12 -42.40 18.98 -11.06
N GLY A 13 -41.23 19.14 -11.62
CA GLY A 13 -40.47 18.02 -12.22
C GLY A 13 -38.95 18.09 -12.13
N THR A 14 -38.40 18.96 -11.26
CA THR A 14 -36.92 19.17 -11.26
C THR A 14 -36.27 19.06 -9.89
N LEU A 15 -36.89 18.37 -8.94
CA LEU A 15 -36.30 18.25 -7.58
C LEU A 15 -35.93 16.82 -7.14
N LEU A 16 -35.96 15.83 -8.04
CA LEU A 16 -35.69 14.42 -7.67
C LEU A 16 -34.35 13.86 -8.21
N LEU A 17 -33.55 14.65 -8.91
CA LEU A 17 -32.28 14.15 -9.51
C LEU A 17 -31.03 14.55 -8.76
N LEU A 18 -31.11 15.31 -7.68
CA LEU A 18 -29.94 15.75 -6.89
C LEU A 18 -29.69 14.93 -5.63
N CYS A 19 -30.55 13.99 -5.27
CA CYS A 19 -30.38 13.13 -4.09
C CYS A 19 -29.71 11.77 -4.37
N LEU A 20 -29.45 11.39 -5.61
CA LEU A 20 -28.90 10.07 -5.95
C LEU A 20 -27.38 10.07 -6.15
N ILE A 21 -26.73 11.23 -6.18
CA ILE A 21 -25.26 11.30 -6.37
C ILE A 21 -24.48 11.25 -5.04
N SER A 22 -25.16 11.48 -3.92
CA SER A 22 -24.51 11.49 -2.59
C SER A 22 -24.44 10.12 -1.90
N LEU A 23 -24.95 9.05 -2.49
CA LEU A 23 -24.98 7.72 -1.86
C LEU A 23 -23.92 6.73 -2.40
N VAL A 24 -23.15 7.10 -3.42
CA VAL A 24 -22.14 6.18 -4.00
C VAL A 24 -20.76 6.39 -3.39
N ALA A 25 -20.52 7.48 -2.70
CA ALA A 25 -19.21 7.78 -2.11
C ALA A 25 -18.99 7.24 -0.67
N ARG A 26 -19.88 6.40 -0.15
CA ARG A 26 -19.80 5.92 1.25
C ARG A 26 -19.69 4.39 1.42
N ALA A 27 -19.43 3.66 0.37
CA ALA A 27 -19.47 2.19 0.39
C ALA A 27 -18.12 1.51 0.09
N VAL A 28 -16.97 2.13 0.41
CA VAL A 28 -15.68 1.43 0.39
C VAL A 28 -14.94 1.72 1.68
N ARG A 29 -15.50 1.27 2.78
CA ARG A 29 -14.82 1.12 4.06
C ARG A 29 -15.42 -0.09 4.78
N THR A 30 -15.22 -1.27 4.23
CA THR A 30 -15.62 -2.48 4.93
C THR A 30 -14.53 -3.53 4.78
N ASP A 31 -14.20 -4.08 5.91
CA ASP A 31 -13.42 -5.26 6.20
C ASP A 31 -11.94 -5.10 6.49
N VAL A 32 -11.62 -4.17 7.32
CA VAL A 32 -10.50 -4.37 8.24
C VAL A 32 -11.08 -5.10 9.45
N SER A 33 -10.61 -6.31 9.75
CA SER A 33 -11.02 -7.06 10.93
C SER A 33 -10.67 -6.22 12.16
N ARG A 34 -11.68 -5.59 12.78
CA ARG A 34 -11.51 -4.73 13.96
C ARG A 34 -11.16 -5.49 15.24
N ASP A 35 -10.87 -6.79 15.13
CA ASP A 35 -10.63 -7.69 16.25
C ASP A 35 -9.28 -8.39 16.12
N PHE A 36 -8.26 -7.71 15.56
CA PHE A 36 -6.92 -8.28 15.52
C PHE A 36 -6.38 -8.36 16.94
N PRO A 37 -5.97 -9.55 17.42
CA PRO A 37 -5.55 -9.73 18.81
C PRO A 37 -4.19 -9.09 19.05
N ILE A 38 -4.16 -8.07 19.89
CA ILE A 38 -2.91 -7.53 20.44
C ILE A 38 -2.50 -8.40 21.62
N TYR A 39 -1.24 -8.76 21.68
CA TYR A 39 -0.73 -9.56 22.78
C TYR A 39 0.34 -8.83 23.61
N GLN A 40 0.56 -9.31 24.83
CA GLN A 40 1.58 -8.78 25.71
C GLN A 40 2.96 -9.13 25.18
N ASN A 41 3.76 -8.11 24.81
CA ASN A 41 5.09 -8.20 24.27
C ASN A 41 6.12 -7.38 25.05
N ASN A 42 5.88 -7.22 26.35
CA ASN A 42 6.72 -6.44 27.27
C ASN A 42 6.86 -4.96 26.85
N GLY A 43 5.79 -4.38 26.29
CA GLY A 43 5.80 -3.00 25.84
C GLY A 43 6.58 -2.80 24.52
N GLN A 44 6.77 -3.85 23.73
CA GLN A 44 7.48 -3.80 22.45
C GLN A 44 6.53 -4.02 21.28
N ALA A 45 6.90 -3.49 20.12
CA ALA A 45 6.24 -3.77 18.86
C ALA A 45 6.42 -5.24 18.44
N ASP A 46 5.51 -5.72 17.63
CA ASP A 46 5.62 -6.97 16.86
C ASP A 46 4.89 -6.76 15.54
N LEU A 47 5.63 -6.70 14.45
CA LEU A 47 5.11 -6.37 13.15
C LEU A 47 4.68 -7.63 12.41
N THR A 48 3.59 -7.53 11.65
CA THR A 48 3.15 -8.59 10.75
C THR A 48 2.45 -8.01 9.54
N ILE A 49 2.26 -8.83 8.50
CA ILE A 49 1.61 -8.42 7.25
C ILE A 49 0.20 -9.01 7.21
N ASP A 50 -0.80 -8.22 6.79
CA ASP A 50 -2.13 -8.74 6.47
C ASP A 50 -2.08 -9.57 5.18
N ALA A 51 -1.83 -10.87 5.33
CA ALA A 51 -1.72 -11.80 4.21
C ALA A 51 -3.01 -11.91 3.37
N LYS A 52 -4.19 -11.77 3.99
CA LYS A 52 -5.47 -11.82 3.27
C LYS A 52 -5.61 -10.61 2.35
N ARG A 53 -5.25 -9.44 2.86
CA ARG A 53 -5.32 -8.20 2.10
C ARG A 53 -4.30 -8.21 0.97
N LEU A 54 -3.06 -8.63 1.23
CA LEU A 54 -2.03 -8.78 0.21
C LEU A 54 -2.53 -9.67 -0.96
N VAL A 55 -3.06 -10.85 -0.68
CA VAL A 55 -3.56 -11.79 -1.69
C VAL A 55 -4.77 -11.21 -2.45
N SER A 56 -5.74 -10.61 -1.74
CA SER A 56 -6.97 -10.10 -2.34
C SER A 56 -6.76 -8.86 -3.21
N GLN A 57 -5.67 -8.12 -3.01
CA GLN A 57 -5.33 -6.90 -3.74
C GLN A 57 -4.25 -7.10 -4.81
N MET A 58 -3.86 -8.36 -5.05
CA MET A 58 -2.87 -8.69 -6.08
C MET A 58 -3.47 -8.55 -7.49
N GLU A 59 -2.72 -7.91 -8.40
CA GLU A 59 -3.13 -7.76 -9.80
C GLU A 59 -1.92 -7.66 -10.74
N ILE A 60 -2.14 -7.98 -12.02
CA ILE A 60 -1.12 -7.81 -13.06
C ILE A 60 -1.64 -6.76 -14.06
N VAL A 61 -0.82 -5.73 -14.29
CA VAL A 61 -1.14 -4.63 -15.21
C VAL A 61 0.07 -4.27 -16.08
N ASP A 62 -0.19 -3.71 -17.26
CA ASP A 62 0.82 -3.05 -18.06
C ASP A 62 0.73 -1.53 -17.83
N ARG A 63 1.85 -0.88 -17.53
CA ARG A 63 1.95 0.57 -17.34
C ARG A 63 3.10 1.14 -18.16
N PHE A 64 2.88 2.33 -18.73
CA PHE A 64 3.90 3.05 -19.49
C PHE A 64 4.71 3.97 -18.57
N PHE A 65 6.03 3.94 -18.73
CA PHE A 65 6.97 4.83 -18.05
C PHE A 65 7.85 5.53 -19.07
N ASP A 66 7.93 6.82 -18.99
CA ASP A 66 8.90 7.62 -19.76
C ASP A 66 10.15 7.94 -18.92
N SER A 67 11.15 8.55 -19.54
CA SER A 67 12.43 8.85 -18.88
C SER A 67 12.33 9.92 -17.78
N SER A 68 11.21 10.66 -17.70
CA SER A 68 10.94 11.66 -16.66
C SER A 68 10.10 11.12 -15.52
N SER A 69 9.59 9.88 -15.62
CA SER A 69 8.82 9.23 -14.56
C SER A 69 9.68 9.09 -13.29
N CYS A 70 9.09 9.39 -12.14
CA CYS A 70 9.78 9.25 -10.84
C CYS A 70 10.27 7.82 -10.63
N GLU A 71 9.50 6.83 -11.08
CA GLU A 71 9.84 5.41 -10.98
C GLU A 71 11.09 5.03 -11.78
N ILE A 72 11.35 5.71 -12.89
CA ILE A 72 12.60 5.55 -13.65
C ILE A 72 13.76 6.25 -12.94
N ILE A 73 13.55 7.47 -12.45
CA ILE A 73 14.56 8.26 -11.75
C ILE A 73 15.02 7.57 -10.47
N GLU A 74 14.06 7.00 -9.72
CA GLU A 74 14.32 6.31 -8.45
C GLU A 74 14.66 4.81 -8.64
N GLY A 75 14.61 4.28 -9.87
CA GLY A 75 14.93 2.90 -10.16
C GLY A 75 13.92 1.88 -9.62
N SER A 76 12.65 2.30 -9.40
CA SER A 76 11.59 1.41 -8.93
C SER A 76 10.97 0.54 -10.02
N VAL A 77 11.42 0.70 -11.26
CA VAL A 77 11.04 -0.11 -12.43
C VAL A 77 12.25 -0.33 -13.34
N GLY A 78 12.29 -1.45 -14.05
CA GLY A 78 13.46 -1.92 -14.79
C GLY A 78 13.76 -1.21 -16.11
N GLY A 79 13.01 -0.15 -16.50
CA GLY A 79 13.26 0.63 -17.70
C GLY A 79 12.04 1.34 -18.24
N THR A 80 12.24 2.15 -19.28
CA THR A 80 11.19 2.94 -19.95
C THR A 80 10.31 2.07 -20.87
N GLY A 81 9.18 2.62 -21.32
CA GLY A 81 8.19 1.94 -22.15
C GLY A 81 7.12 1.22 -21.34
N TYR A 82 6.39 0.32 -21.97
CA TYR A 82 5.42 -0.51 -21.25
C TYR A 82 6.14 -1.55 -20.41
N ARG A 83 5.80 -1.57 -19.13
CA ARG A 83 6.30 -2.56 -18.15
C ARG A 83 5.13 -3.33 -17.59
N ARG A 84 5.30 -4.63 -17.44
CA ARG A 84 4.34 -5.51 -16.77
C ARG A 84 4.65 -5.59 -15.31
N LEU A 85 3.69 -5.20 -14.48
CA LEU A 85 3.83 -5.08 -13.04
C LEU A 85 2.92 -6.08 -12.33
N LEU A 86 3.48 -6.83 -11.41
CA LEU A 86 2.72 -7.53 -10.39
C LEU A 86 2.57 -6.58 -9.20
N ARG A 87 1.38 -6.01 -9.06
CA ARG A 87 1.03 -5.03 -8.02
C ARG A 87 0.30 -5.71 -6.88
N PHE A 88 0.52 -5.23 -5.68
CA PHE A 88 -0.15 -5.72 -4.49
C PHE A 88 -0.17 -4.64 -3.41
N GLU A 89 -1.06 -4.81 -2.43
CA GLU A 89 -1.11 -3.95 -1.26
C GLU A 89 -0.35 -4.60 -0.11
N THR A 90 0.49 -3.83 0.59
CA THR A 90 1.19 -4.26 1.81
C THR A 90 0.63 -3.50 2.99
N THR A 91 -0.09 -4.19 3.86
CA THR A 91 -0.61 -3.63 5.11
C THR A 91 0.16 -4.24 6.28
N ILE A 92 0.82 -3.40 7.06
CA ILE A 92 1.73 -3.76 8.14
C ILE A 92 1.07 -3.46 9.47
N ILE A 93 0.77 -4.48 10.24
CA ILE A 93 0.07 -4.40 11.53
C ILE A 93 1.10 -4.45 12.65
N ASN A 94 0.99 -3.54 13.62
CA ASN A 94 1.69 -3.69 14.89
C ASN A 94 0.82 -4.47 15.88
N ALA A 95 1.12 -5.75 16.04
CA ALA A 95 0.41 -6.71 16.90
C ALA A 95 0.93 -6.74 18.35
N GLY A 96 2.06 -6.10 18.63
CA GLY A 96 2.62 -5.97 19.98
C GLY A 96 1.89 -4.92 20.84
N ASP A 97 2.09 -4.96 22.14
CA ASP A 97 1.49 -4.01 23.10
C ASP A 97 2.24 -2.69 23.21
N GLY A 98 3.42 -2.56 22.60
CA GLY A 98 4.18 -1.31 22.46
C GLY A 98 4.16 -0.74 21.05
N ASP A 99 4.39 0.55 20.95
CA ASP A 99 4.46 1.25 19.67
C ASP A 99 5.79 0.97 18.96
N LEU A 100 5.77 0.87 17.61
CA LEU A 100 6.98 1.04 16.82
C LEU A 100 7.26 2.55 16.72
N VAL A 101 8.35 3.01 17.31
CA VAL A 101 8.75 4.42 17.29
C VAL A 101 9.96 4.60 16.39
N VAL A 102 9.81 5.27 15.26
CA VAL A 102 10.89 5.59 14.34
C VAL A 102 11.32 7.04 14.44
N GLY A 103 10.38 7.94 14.70
CA GLY A 103 10.62 9.34 14.99
C GLY A 103 10.70 10.24 13.75
N SER A 104 11.16 11.47 13.97
CA SER A 104 11.21 12.49 12.93
C SER A 104 12.41 12.30 12.00
N PRO A 105 12.21 12.31 10.66
CA PRO A 105 13.30 12.22 9.68
C PRO A 105 14.21 13.46 9.70
N THR A 106 13.74 14.59 10.21
CA THR A 106 14.50 15.86 10.23
C THR A 106 15.19 16.12 11.57
N ASP A 107 14.99 15.26 12.58
CA ASP A 107 15.70 15.37 13.86
C ASP A 107 17.10 14.75 13.73
N PRO A 108 18.19 15.55 13.82
CA PRO A 108 19.55 15.03 13.72
C PRO A 108 19.96 14.13 14.89
N ASN A 109 19.20 14.16 16.01
CA ASN A 109 19.42 13.29 17.17
C ASN A 109 18.62 11.98 17.09
N ASN A 110 17.78 11.81 16.06
CA ASN A 110 17.05 10.57 15.86
C ASN A 110 18.04 9.41 15.62
N PRO A 111 18.03 8.34 16.42
CA PRO A 111 18.94 7.19 16.23
C PRO A 111 18.81 6.53 14.86
N TYR A 112 17.66 6.71 14.19
CA TYR A 112 17.38 6.20 12.84
C TYR A 112 17.60 7.24 11.75
N HIS A 113 18.17 8.42 12.05
CA HIS A 113 18.32 9.52 11.07
C HIS A 113 18.99 9.06 9.75
N SER A 114 19.96 8.15 9.82
CA SER A 114 20.74 7.69 8.65
C SER A 114 19.96 6.81 7.66
N ILE A 115 18.82 6.27 8.06
CA ILE A 115 17.99 5.42 7.16
C ILE A 115 16.90 6.21 6.44
N PHE A 116 16.74 7.50 6.73
CA PHE A 116 15.82 8.36 6.01
C PHE A 116 16.48 8.96 4.78
N ILE A 117 15.81 8.86 3.64
CA ILE A 117 16.20 9.54 2.40
C ILE A 117 15.06 10.41 1.91
N PHE A 118 15.36 11.69 1.66
CA PHE A 118 14.40 12.60 1.04
C PHE A 118 14.22 12.26 -0.43
N SER A 119 12.97 12.01 -0.85
CA SER A 119 12.61 11.85 -2.26
C SER A 119 12.16 13.19 -2.85
N PRO A 120 12.90 13.77 -3.80
CA PRO A 120 12.45 14.97 -4.50
C PRO A 120 11.21 14.72 -5.37
N CYS A 121 10.99 13.48 -5.80
CA CYS A 121 9.82 13.09 -6.58
C CYS A 121 8.54 13.09 -5.75
N HIS A 122 8.63 12.61 -4.52
CA HIS A 122 7.48 12.46 -3.62
C HIS A 122 7.40 13.59 -2.58
N MET A 123 8.44 14.44 -2.48
CA MET A 123 8.52 15.61 -1.57
C MET A 123 8.43 15.25 -0.08
N HIS A 124 8.79 14.01 0.29
CA HIS A 124 8.88 13.56 1.69
C HIS A 124 10.02 12.57 1.90
N TYR A 125 10.24 12.18 3.17
CA TYR A 125 11.29 11.25 3.56
C TYR A 125 10.79 9.81 3.56
N HIS A 126 11.58 8.93 2.95
CA HIS A 126 11.38 7.49 2.96
C HIS A 126 12.35 6.79 3.92
N ILE A 127 11.92 5.68 4.51
CA ILE A 127 12.79 4.75 5.21
C ILE A 127 13.28 3.71 4.19
N ILE A 128 14.60 3.51 4.12
CA ILE A 128 15.18 2.55 3.19
C ILE A 128 15.30 1.17 3.83
N GLY A 129 15.02 0.13 3.03
CA GLY A 129 15.24 -1.25 3.43
C GLY A 129 14.27 -1.76 4.47
N PHE A 130 13.12 -1.10 4.64
CA PHE A 130 12.10 -1.56 5.58
C PHE A 130 11.35 -2.80 5.08
N ALA A 131 11.05 -2.87 3.79
CA ALA A 131 10.39 -4.01 3.18
C ALA A 131 11.24 -4.62 2.06
N ASP A 132 11.13 -5.92 1.83
CA ASP A 132 11.78 -6.66 0.75
C ASP A 132 10.70 -7.43 -0.04
N TYR A 133 10.62 -7.15 -1.35
CA TYR A 133 9.66 -7.77 -2.26
C TYR A 133 10.40 -8.61 -3.28
N LYS A 134 10.11 -9.90 -3.32
CA LYS A 134 10.71 -10.84 -4.26
C LYS A 134 9.66 -11.71 -4.94
N LEU A 135 9.92 -12.05 -6.17
CA LEU A 135 9.27 -13.14 -6.87
C LEU A 135 10.24 -14.31 -6.90
N LEU A 136 9.90 -15.39 -6.23
CA LEU A 136 10.74 -16.58 -6.12
C LEU A 136 10.28 -17.67 -7.08
N ARG A 137 11.21 -18.41 -7.63
CA ARG A 137 10.95 -19.68 -8.32
C ARG A 137 10.66 -20.78 -7.31
N GLN A 138 10.16 -21.91 -7.78
CA GLN A 138 9.85 -23.06 -6.94
C GLN A 138 11.09 -23.65 -6.24
N ASP A 139 12.30 -23.37 -6.74
CA ASP A 139 13.57 -23.76 -6.13
C ASP A 139 14.09 -22.74 -5.10
N GLY A 140 13.32 -21.69 -4.82
CA GLY A 140 13.68 -20.61 -3.90
C GLY A 140 14.59 -19.52 -4.50
N SER A 141 15.04 -19.66 -5.74
CA SER A 141 15.84 -18.61 -6.38
C SER A 141 15.00 -17.40 -6.79
N THR A 142 15.56 -16.20 -6.74
CA THR A 142 14.87 -14.98 -7.12
C THR A 142 14.70 -14.90 -8.65
N ALA A 143 13.46 -14.74 -9.10
CA ALA A 143 13.10 -14.48 -10.50
C ALA A 143 13.08 -12.99 -10.81
N ALA A 144 12.55 -12.18 -9.90
CA ALA A 144 12.51 -10.72 -9.96
C ALA A 144 12.45 -10.16 -8.53
N ALA A 145 12.80 -8.90 -8.36
CA ALA A 145 12.70 -8.20 -7.09
C ALA A 145 12.01 -6.84 -7.28
N GLY A 146 11.34 -6.35 -6.26
CA GLY A 146 10.92 -4.96 -6.15
C GLY A 146 12.14 -4.08 -5.93
N HIS A 147 12.21 -2.95 -6.63
CA HIS A 147 13.39 -2.09 -6.59
C HIS A 147 13.30 -0.98 -5.54
N LYS A 148 12.10 -0.47 -5.27
CA LYS A 148 11.86 0.57 -4.27
C LYS A 148 11.01 0.00 -3.13
N GLN A 149 11.55 0.10 -1.94
CA GLN A 149 10.90 -0.36 -0.70
C GLN A 149 11.11 0.69 0.39
N ALA A 150 10.84 1.93 0.01
CA ALA A 150 11.04 3.09 0.84
C ALA A 150 9.68 3.74 1.10
N PHE A 151 9.31 3.82 2.36
CA PHE A 151 7.98 4.22 2.80
C PHE A 151 8.08 5.21 3.96
N CYS A 152 7.00 5.98 4.15
CA CYS A 152 6.75 6.74 5.34
C CYS A 152 5.87 5.88 6.26
N LEU A 153 6.34 5.51 7.44
CA LEU A 153 5.56 4.70 8.37
C LEU A 153 4.58 5.56 9.17
N GLU A 154 3.28 5.24 9.05
CA GLU A 154 2.21 5.99 9.67
C GLU A 154 0.97 5.15 10.03
N ASP A 155 0.09 5.69 10.86
CA ASP A 155 -1.13 5.01 11.30
C ASP A 155 -2.29 5.24 10.31
N ILE A 156 -2.55 4.28 9.42
CA ILE A 156 -3.61 4.36 8.41
C ILE A 156 -4.90 3.67 8.88
N TYR A 157 -4.79 2.45 9.41
CA TYR A 157 -5.94 1.68 9.86
C TYR A 157 -5.82 1.23 11.30
N LYS A 158 -6.94 1.28 12.01
CA LYS A 158 -7.04 0.67 13.34
C LYS A 158 -7.50 -0.77 13.23
N TYR A 159 -6.67 -1.68 13.70
CA TYR A 159 -6.91 -3.13 13.71
C TYR A 159 -7.40 -3.64 15.07
N ALA A 160 -6.95 -3.07 16.17
CA ALA A 160 -7.39 -3.45 17.50
C ALA A 160 -8.67 -2.73 17.93
N ASN A 161 -9.49 -3.45 18.70
CA ASN A 161 -10.67 -2.88 19.34
C ASN A 161 -10.32 -2.34 20.73
N ASP A 162 -9.47 -1.31 20.77
CA ASP A 162 -9.05 -0.61 21.99
C ASP A 162 -9.31 0.89 21.86
N ASN A 163 -8.91 1.68 22.86
CA ASN A 163 -9.09 3.13 22.89
C ASN A 163 -7.86 3.92 22.42
N LYS A 164 -6.82 3.25 21.89
CA LYS A 164 -5.64 3.96 21.39
C LYS A 164 -5.97 4.76 20.12
N SER A 165 -5.55 6.01 20.11
CA SER A 165 -5.64 6.89 18.95
C SER A 165 -4.38 6.72 18.07
N SER A 166 -4.46 7.14 16.79
CA SER A 166 -3.28 7.25 15.93
C SER A 166 -2.25 8.21 16.56
N GLY A 167 -0.98 7.82 16.49
CA GLY A 167 0.13 8.60 17.05
C GLY A 167 1.17 9.03 16.02
N TYR A 168 1.20 8.38 14.82
CA TYR A 168 2.28 8.53 13.86
C TYR A 168 1.79 8.97 12.49
N ALA A 169 2.65 9.77 11.82
CA ALA A 169 2.49 10.28 10.46
C ALA A 169 3.88 10.52 9.86
N CYS A 170 3.99 10.90 8.58
CA CYS A 170 5.26 11.11 7.90
C CYS A 170 6.22 12.10 8.59
N ALA A 171 5.71 13.07 9.35
CA ALA A 171 6.53 14.02 10.11
C ALA A 171 7.17 13.41 11.37
N SER A 172 6.55 12.37 11.95
CA SER A 172 7.05 11.59 13.09
C SER A 172 6.59 10.16 12.90
N GLN A 173 7.45 9.34 12.35
CA GLN A 173 7.12 8.02 11.81
C GLN A 173 7.06 6.94 12.88
N GLY A 174 6.22 5.95 12.64
CA GLY A 174 6.00 4.81 13.53
C GLY A 174 4.70 4.10 13.25
N ILE A 175 4.37 3.10 14.06
CA ILE A 175 3.07 2.40 14.03
C ILE A 175 2.62 2.18 15.47
N THR A 176 1.49 2.77 15.85
CA THR A 176 0.89 2.57 17.16
C THR A 176 0.49 1.11 17.36
N SER A 177 0.68 0.57 18.56
CA SER A 177 0.16 -0.75 18.93
C SER A 177 -1.32 -0.88 18.55
N GLY A 178 -1.67 -1.93 17.80
CA GLY A 178 -3.03 -2.17 17.33
C GLY A 178 -3.45 -1.36 16.10
N TRP A 179 -2.55 -0.60 15.53
CA TRP A 179 -2.73 0.09 14.25
C TRP A 179 -1.93 -0.58 13.14
N ALA A 180 -2.20 -0.16 11.92
CA ALA A 180 -1.48 -0.61 10.74
C ALA A 180 -1.20 0.54 9.79
N ASP A 181 -0.05 0.46 9.17
CA ASP A 181 0.31 1.20 7.97
C ASP A 181 -0.12 0.43 6.73
N SER A 182 -0.46 1.10 5.63
CA SER A 182 -0.95 0.42 4.42
C SER A 182 -0.50 1.12 3.15
N TYR A 183 0.25 0.39 2.36
CA TYR A 183 0.73 0.80 1.04
C TYR A 183 -0.16 0.20 -0.03
N TYR A 184 -1.03 1.05 -0.60
CA TYR A 184 -1.97 0.63 -1.61
C TYR A 184 -1.26 0.24 -2.91
N LYS A 185 -1.82 -0.73 -3.63
CA LYS A 185 -1.26 -1.21 -4.90
C LYS A 185 -1.10 -0.14 -6.00
N GLN A 186 -1.73 1.03 -5.84
CA GLN A 186 -1.61 2.17 -6.77
C GLN A 186 -0.41 3.07 -6.49
N LEU A 187 0.20 2.94 -5.31
CA LEU A 187 1.35 3.76 -4.94
C LEU A 187 2.58 3.43 -5.79
N SER A 188 3.39 4.44 -6.02
CA SER A 188 4.64 4.29 -6.78
C SER A 188 5.58 3.30 -6.11
N GLY A 189 6.05 2.31 -6.86
CA GLY A 189 6.97 1.27 -6.36
C GLY A 189 6.30 0.11 -5.63
N GLN A 190 4.97 0.11 -5.47
CA GLN A 190 4.23 -0.98 -4.80
C GLN A 190 3.98 -2.15 -5.77
N TRP A 191 5.08 -2.72 -6.31
CA TRP A 191 5.07 -3.78 -7.32
C TRP A 191 6.40 -4.51 -7.45
N ILE A 192 6.34 -5.61 -8.17
CA ILE A 192 7.49 -6.28 -8.78
C ILE A 192 7.36 -6.14 -10.30
N ASP A 193 8.39 -5.63 -10.97
CA ASP A 193 8.46 -5.57 -12.42
C ASP A 193 8.73 -6.97 -12.98
N ILE A 194 7.72 -7.55 -13.63
CA ILE A 194 7.74 -8.90 -14.19
C ILE A 194 7.84 -8.93 -15.71
N THR A 195 8.22 -7.82 -16.34
CA THR A 195 8.26 -7.67 -17.81
C THR A 195 9.06 -8.77 -18.50
N SER A 196 10.15 -9.22 -17.90
CA SER A 196 11.04 -10.23 -18.46
C SER A 196 10.90 -11.60 -17.78
N VAL A 197 9.87 -11.78 -16.94
CA VAL A 197 9.64 -13.04 -16.25
C VAL A 197 8.77 -13.95 -17.14
N PRO A 198 9.18 -15.21 -17.41
CA PRO A 198 8.37 -16.15 -18.18
C PRO A 198 7.04 -16.50 -17.50
N GLU A 199 6.09 -17.03 -18.29
CA GLU A 199 4.92 -17.72 -17.77
C GLU A 199 5.32 -18.84 -16.80
N GLY A 200 4.55 -19.01 -15.73
CA GLY A 200 4.80 -20.09 -14.76
C GLY A 200 4.31 -19.81 -13.37
N ASP A 201 4.59 -20.77 -12.49
CA ASP A 201 4.22 -20.71 -11.08
C ASP A 201 5.39 -20.17 -10.25
N TYR A 202 5.09 -19.18 -9.44
CA TYR A 202 6.04 -18.46 -8.59
C TYR A 202 5.49 -18.29 -7.19
N ILE A 203 6.33 -17.77 -6.30
CA ILE A 203 5.97 -17.36 -4.95
C ILE A 203 6.25 -15.87 -4.81
N VAL A 204 5.25 -15.08 -4.45
CA VAL A 204 5.44 -13.71 -3.99
C VAL A 204 5.89 -13.76 -2.55
N HIS A 205 7.08 -13.25 -2.29
CA HIS A 205 7.68 -13.11 -0.98
C HIS A 205 7.69 -11.65 -0.59
N VAL A 206 7.08 -11.33 0.53
CA VAL A 206 7.06 -10.00 1.14
C VAL A 206 7.59 -10.13 2.55
N GLU A 207 8.66 -9.44 2.86
CA GLU A 207 9.28 -9.39 4.18
C GLU A 207 9.41 -7.94 4.64
N ILE A 208 9.05 -7.66 5.91
CA ILE A 208 9.19 -6.35 6.54
C ILE A 208 10.22 -6.40 7.65
N ASN A 209 10.92 -5.29 7.89
CA ASN A 209 12.00 -5.19 8.88
C ASN A 209 13.07 -6.29 8.73
N ALA A 210 13.35 -6.73 7.48
CA ALA A 210 14.25 -7.84 7.16
C ALA A 210 15.67 -7.66 7.75
N ALA A 211 16.15 -6.42 7.82
CA ALA A 211 17.44 -6.08 8.42
C ALA A 211 17.41 -6.01 9.96
N HIS A 212 16.25 -6.25 10.59
CA HIS A 212 16.03 -6.08 12.02
C HIS A 212 16.49 -4.71 12.54
N THR A 213 16.30 -3.67 11.73
CA THR A 213 16.67 -2.28 12.05
C THR A 213 15.88 -1.78 13.26
N PHE A 214 14.61 -2.16 13.34
CA PHE A 214 13.74 -1.82 14.45
C PHE A 214 13.62 -2.99 15.40
N PRO A 215 13.80 -2.77 16.71
CA PRO A 215 13.63 -3.82 17.70
C PRO A 215 12.15 -4.22 17.78
N GLU A 216 11.92 -5.50 17.68
CA GLU A 216 10.65 -6.15 17.93
C GLU A 216 10.83 -7.07 19.13
N GLY A 217 9.77 -7.38 19.87
CA GLY A 217 9.86 -8.24 21.04
C GLY A 217 10.00 -9.72 20.70
N ALA A 218 9.07 -10.52 21.16
CA ALA A 218 9.14 -11.98 21.00
C ALA A 218 8.89 -12.48 19.56
N ASN A 219 8.60 -11.60 18.60
CA ASN A 219 8.25 -11.94 17.20
C ASN A 219 7.26 -13.11 17.13
N ARG A 220 6.12 -12.92 17.77
CA ARG A 220 5.06 -13.93 17.80
C ARG A 220 4.43 -14.13 16.42
N TYR A 221 4.37 -13.04 15.65
CA TYR A 221 3.89 -13.07 14.28
C TYR A 221 5.07 -12.96 13.30
N PRO A 222 5.01 -13.67 12.16
CA PRO A 222 6.09 -13.59 11.19
C PRO A 222 6.05 -12.26 10.44
N ASN A 223 7.24 -11.70 10.18
CA ASN A 223 7.45 -10.54 9.33
C ASN A 223 7.39 -10.88 7.84
N ILE A 224 7.15 -12.14 7.50
CA ILE A 224 7.20 -12.68 6.14
C ILE A 224 5.84 -13.23 5.76
N VAL A 225 5.40 -12.90 4.54
CA VAL A 225 4.29 -13.57 3.86
C VAL A 225 4.80 -14.10 2.53
N GLU A 226 4.55 -15.40 2.31
CA GLU A 226 4.77 -16.06 1.03
C GLU A 226 3.43 -16.57 0.48
N THR A 227 3.17 -16.27 -0.80
CA THR A 227 1.94 -16.69 -1.45
C THR A 227 2.20 -17.13 -2.89
N PRO A 228 1.62 -18.26 -3.33
CA PRO A 228 1.77 -18.71 -4.70
C PRO A 228 1.05 -17.75 -5.67
N VAL A 229 1.63 -17.55 -6.85
CA VAL A 229 1.06 -16.81 -7.95
C VAL A 229 1.40 -17.49 -9.27
N HIS A 230 0.42 -17.54 -10.17
CA HIS A 230 0.65 -17.94 -11.55
C HIS A 230 0.77 -16.71 -12.44
N LEU A 231 1.90 -16.56 -13.12
CA LEU A 231 2.10 -15.49 -14.10
C LEU A 231 1.64 -15.97 -15.49
N PRO A 232 0.82 -15.16 -16.18
CA PRO A 232 0.38 -15.48 -17.54
C PRO A 232 1.53 -15.32 -18.55
N ASP A 233 1.37 -15.94 -19.74
CA ASP A 233 2.26 -15.70 -20.87
C ASP A 233 2.46 -14.18 -21.08
N PRO A 234 3.70 -13.69 -21.19
CA PRO A 234 3.99 -12.26 -21.41
C PRO A 234 3.32 -11.68 -22.67
N ARG A 235 2.94 -12.53 -23.64
CA ARG A 235 2.21 -12.13 -24.85
C ARG A 235 0.72 -11.91 -24.61
N ASN A 236 0.17 -12.42 -23.52
CA ASN A 236 -1.24 -12.22 -23.17
C ASN A 236 -1.48 -10.75 -22.80
N LYS A 237 -2.58 -10.21 -23.29
CA LYS A 237 -3.00 -8.86 -22.90
C LYS A 237 -3.48 -8.86 -21.45
N VAL A 238 -3.03 -7.88 -20.72
CA VAL A 238 -3.51 -7.55 -19.36
C VAL A 238 -4.10 -6.14 -19.36
N ALA A 239 -4.71 -5.74 -18.26
CA ALA A 239 -5.23 -4.38 -18.11
C ALA A 239 -4.10 -3.35 -18.25
N ILE A 240 -4.37 -2.23 -18.94
CA ILE A 240 -3.44 -1.10 -19.02
C ILE A 240 -3.80 -0.13 -17.91
N ASP A 241 -2.84 0.15 -17.04
CA ASP A 241 -2.98 1.19 -16.03
C ASP A 241 -2.54 2.54 -16.61
N ASN A 242 -3.54 3.40 -16.86
CA ASN A 242 -3.35 4.78 -17.31
C ASN A 242 -3.56 5.80 -16.17
N SER A 243 -3.71 5.34 -14.93
CA SER A 243 -3.86 6.26 -13.80
C SER A 243 -2.60 7.09 -13.60
N PRO A 244 -2.71 8.37 -13.19
CA PRO A 244 -1.54 9.09 -12.70
C PRO A 244 -0.91 8.32 -11.55
N ALA A 245 0.42 8.44 -11.39
CA ALA A 245 1.09 7.89 -10.21
C ALA A 245 0.42 8.46 -8.96
N ALA A 246 -0.11 7.60 -8.10
CA ALA A 246 -0.51 8.04 -6.79
C ALA A 246 0.78 8.38 -6.03
N MET A 247 0.84 9.60 -5.53
CA MET A 247 1.88 10.02 -4.58
C MET A 247 1.41 9.57 -3.20
N ASP A 248 2.34 9.08 -2.40
CA ASP A 248 2.14 8.70 -1.01
C ASP A 248 1.74 9.91 -0.16
#